data_ac2b7beafcc6d5d4931def1348b33056
#
_entry.id   ac2b7beafcc6d5d4931def1348b33056
#
_cell.length_a   1.000
_cell.length_b   1.000
_cell.length_c   1.000
_cell.angle_alpha   90.00
_cell.angle_beta   90.00
_cell.angle_gamma   90.00
#
_symmetry.space_group_name_H-M   'P 1'
#
loop_
_entity.id
_entity.type
_entity.pdbx_description
1 polymer ?
#
loop_
_entity_poly.entity_id
_entity_poly.type
_entity_poly.pdbx_seq_one_letter_code
_entity_poly.pdbx_strand_id
1 'polypeptide(L)'
;MSKTLYCIRHGLALHNVLFWHVGTKAYTDYRDTPLLHKGYEQATNLKNTWEDINQIELVLVSPCMRTLQTCSNIFDNNGVKTIALDSLVEYPFGGNDICNKRKDKTMLESNFPWIDFSHINEVTDWPEKDETIEDLEKRIDAFKQFLSTRREKHIAVVSHSSYIGQMIYKKI
;
A
#
# COMPACT_ATOMS: atom_id res chain seq x y z
N MET A 1 -9.02 15.75 -17.52
CA MET A 1 -7.60 15.62 -17.92
C MET A 1 -7.17 14.20 -17.64
N SER A 2 -6.37 13.57 -18.53
CA SER A 2 -5.84 12.22 -18.31
C SER A 2 -4.79 12.22 -17.21
N LYS A 3 -4.71 11.11 -16.45
CA LYS A 3 -3.69 10.88 -15.40
C LYS A 3 -2.93 9.61 -15.75
N THR A 4 -1.63 9.60 -15.45
CA THR A 4 -0.80 8.41 -15.51
C THR A 4 -0.60 7.88 -14.09
N LEU A 5 -1.00 6.63 -13.85
CA LEU A 5 -0.79 5.94 -12.58
C LEU A 5 0.36 4.95 -12.71
N TYR A 6 1.34 5.06 -11.85
CA TYR A 6 2.45 4.15 -11.72
C TYR A 6 2.20 3.22 -10.53
N CYS A 7 1.67 2.03 -10.81
CA CYS A 7 1.27 1.09 -9.78
C CYS A 7 2.47 0.24 -9.34
N ILE A 8 2.81 0.32 -8.07
CA ILE A 8 3.96 -0.34 -7.46
C ILE A 8 3.46 -1.31 -6.39
N ARG A 9 3.73 -2.59 -6.57
CA ARG A 9 3.57 -3.57 -5.50
C ARG A 9 4.71 -3.45 -4.51
N HIS A 10 4.42 -3.62 -3.20
CA HIS A 10 5.47 -3.66 -2.17
C HIS A 10 6.53 -4.72 -2.45
N GLY A 11 7.75 -4.49 -1.96
CA GLY A 11 8.85 -5.45 -2.02
C GLY A 11 8.59 -6.72 -1.18
N LEU A 12 9.48 -7.69 -1.25
CA LEU A 12 9.37 -8.96 -0.53
C LEU A 12 9.21 -8.72 0.98
N ALA A 13 8.07 -9.14 1.54
CA ALA A 13 7.72 -8.99 2.95
C ALA A 13 7.78 -10.32 3.70
N LEU A 14 7.83 -10.26 5.03
CA LEU A 14 7.99 -11.43 5.90
C LEU A 14 6.91 -12.51 5.63
N HIS A 15 5.63 -12.14 5.52
CA HIS A 15 4.55 -13.10 5.26
C HIS A 15 4.71 -13.84 3.92
N ASN A 16 5.33 -13.23 2.91
CA ASN A 16 5.56 -13.89 1.62
C ASN A 16 6.50 -15.08 1.74
N VAL A 17 7.54 -14.98 2.57
CA VAL A 17 8.48 -16.08 2.81
C VAL A 17 7.89 -17.10 3.79
N LEU A 18 7.25 -16.62 4.86
CA LEU A 18 6.63 -17.50 5.85
C LEU A 18 5.56 -18.43 5.22
N PHE A 19 4.86 -17.95 4.19
CA PHE A 19 3.85 -18.76 3.50
C PHE A 19 4.40 -20.13 3.02
N TRP A 20 5.64 -20.16 2.55
CA TRP A 20 6.30 -21.41 2.11
C TRP A 20 6.65 -22.37 3.25
N HIS A 21 6.68 -21.89 4.49
CA HIS A 21 7.03 -22.67 5.68
C HIS A 21 5.82 -23.04 6.53
N VAL A 22 4.85 -22.13 6.66
CA VAL A 22 3.71 -22.31 7.58
C VAL A 22 2.33 -22.17 6.90
N GLY A 23 2.30 -22.02 5.57
CA GLY A 23 1.08 -21.89 4.79
C GLY A 23 0.30 -20.61 5.17
N THR A 24 -1.02 -20.71 5.23
CA THR A 24 -1.93 -19.59 5.52
C THR A 24 -1.71 -18.97 6.90
N LYS A 25 -1.06 -19.66 7.85
CA LYS A 25 -0.65 -19.07 9.13
C LYS A 25 0.24 -17.85 8.98
N ALA A 26 0.95 -17.73 7.84
CA ALA A 26 1.71 -16.52 7.53
C ALA A 26 0.83 -15.25 7.47
N TYR A 27 -0.44 -15.40 7.17
CA TYR A 27 -1.41 -14.28 7.07
C TYR A 27 -2.16 -14.04 8.38
N THR A 28 -2.44 -15.11 9.13
CA THR A 28 -3.31 -15.06 10.32
C THR A 28 -2.54 -14.85 11.63
N ASP A 29 -1.25 -15.16 11.69
CA ASP A 29 -0.48 -15.14 12.94
C ASP A 29 0.49 -13.94 13.02
N TYR A 30 0.72 -13.24 11.91
CA TYR A 30 1.74 -12.17 11.82
C TYR A 30 1.12 -10.86 11.36
N ARG A 31 0.83 -9.98 12.31
CA ARG A 31 0.21 -8.67 12.04
C ARG A 31 1.16 -7.72 11.33
N ASP A 32 0.69 -7.10 10.23
CA ASP A 32 1.35 -5.97 9.54
C ASP A 32 2.84 -6.22 9.29
N THR A 33 3.13 -7.27 8.54
CA THR A 33 4.49 -7.76 8.34
C THR A 33 5.38 -6.76 7.59
N PRO A 34 6.65 -6.57 8.04
CA PRO A 34 7.60 -5.66 7.40
C PRO A 34 8.23 -6.27 6.15
N LEU A 35 8.96 -5.43 5.40
CA LEU A 35 9.88 -5.87 4.36
C LEU A 35 11.02 -6.70 4.95
N LEU A 36 11.49 -7.64 4.15
CA LEU A 36 12.78 -8.30 4.33
C LEU A 36 13.89 -7.53 3.60
N HIS A 37 15.15 -7.84 3.90
CA HIS A 37 16.31 -7.23 3.23
C HIS A 37 16.17 -7.24 1.71
N LYS A 38 15.75 -8.37 1.13
CA LYS A 38 15.51 -8.49 -0.32
C LYS A 38 14.42 -7.53 -0.82
N GLY A 39 13.40 -7.24 0.00
CA GLY A 39 12.36 -6.26 -0.34
C GLY A 39 12.91 -4.84 -0.41
N TYR A 40 13.82 -4.47 0.48
CA TYR A 40 14.53 -3.19 0.43
C TYR A 40 15.42 -3.09 -0.80
N GLU A 41 16.17 -4.16 -1.15
CA GLU A 41 16.97 -4.18 -2.39
C GLU A 41 16.10 -3.98 -3.64
N GLN A 42 14.92 -4.61 -3.69
CA GLN A 42 13.96 -4.44 -4.79
C GLN A 42 13.51 -2.98 -4.91
N ALA A 43 13.16 -2.34 -3.80
CA ALA A 43 12.74 -0.93 -3.78
C ALA A 43 13.89 0.01 -4.20
N THR A 44 15.10 -0.23 -3.70
CA THR A 44 16.31 0.53 -4.07
C THR A 44 16.62 0.38 -5.57
N ASN A 45 16.51 -0.85 -6.09
CA ASN A 45 16.74 -1.08 -7.52
C ASN A 45 15.73 -0.32 -8.38
N LEU A 46 14.43 -0.36 -8.00
CA LEU A 46 13.41 0.42 -8.71
C LEU A 46 13.74 1.92 -8.69
N LYS A 47 14.09 2.46 -7.51
CA LYS A 47 14.50 3.87 -7.39
C LYS A 47 15.62 4.24 -8.36
N ASN A 48 16.62 3.38 -8.48
CA ASN A 48 17.83 3.64 -9.27
C ASN A 48 17.64 3.45 -10.78
N THR A 49 16.64 2.66 -11.19
CA THR A 49 16.41 2.31 -12.60
C THR A 49 15.17 2.97 -13.21
N TRP A 50 14.37 3.65 -12.40
CA TRP A 50 13.14 4.29 -12.88
C TRP A 50 13.45 5.68 -13.45
N GLU A 51 13.52 5.77 -14.76
CA GLU A 51 13.89 7.00 -15.49
C GLU A 51 12.90 8.15 -15.23
N ASP A 52 11.60 7.85 -15.12
CA ASP A 52 10.55 8.85 -14.95
C ASP A 52 10.26 9.23 -13.48
N ILE A 53 11.06 8.76 -12.52
CA ILE A 53 10.80 8.98 -11.09
C ILE A 53 10.65 10.46 -10.73
N ASN A 54 11.37 11.34 -11.40
CA ASN A 54 11.33 12.78 -11.18
C ASN A 54 10.07 13.46 -11.74
N GLN A 55 9.25 12.75 -12.52
CA GLN A 55 7.97 13.25 -13.02
C GLN A 55 6.84 13.03 -12.00
N ILE A 56 7.06 12.23 -10.96
CA ILE A 56 6.03 11.93 -9.96
C ILE A 56 5.69 13.20 -9.16
N GLU A 57 4.42 13.58 -9.20
CA GLU A 57 3.88 14.77 -8.55
C GLU A 57 3.17 14.45 -7.22
N LEU A 58 2.73 13.19 -7.05
CA LEU A 58 2.04 12.70 -5.86
C LEU A 58 2.33 11.20 -5.67
N VAL A 59 2.54 10.80 -4.43
CA VAL A 59 2.59 9.39 -4.04
C VAL A 59 1.39 9.07 -3.16
N LEU A 60 0.65 8.02 -3.50
CA LEU A 60 -0.43 7.44 -2.70
C LEU A 60 0.02 6.08 -2.21
N VAL A 61 -0.06 5.83 -0.91
CA VAL A 61 0.49 4.62 -0.31
C VAL A 61 -0.50 3.93 0.61
N SER A 62 -0.56 2.60 0.56
CA SER A 62 -1.24 1.80 1.58
C SER A 62 -0.55 1.96 2.94
N PRO A 63 -1.27 2.10 4.05
CA PRO A 63 -0.67 2.32 5.37
C PRO A 63 -0.11 1.04 6.03
N CYS A 64 0.00 -0.07 5.32
CA CYS A 64 0.67 -1.26 5.83
C CYS A 64 2.20 -1.05 5.88
N MET A 65 2.87 -1.64 6.87
CA MET A 65 4.30 -1.45 7.10
C MET A 65 5.15 -1.73 5.84
N ARG A 66 4.90 -2.84 5.15
CA ARG A 66 5.64 -3.22 3.93
C ARG A 66 5.52 -2.23 2.78
N THR A 67 4.34 -1.62 2.61
CA THR A 67 4.11 -0.58 1.59
C THR A 67 4.74 0.75 1.97
N LEU A 68 4.65 1.14 3.25
CA LEU A 68 5.31 2.34 3.76
C LEU A 68 6.84 2.24 3.65
N GLN A 69 7.42 1.08 4.01
CA GLN A 69 8.86 0.84 3.86
C GLN A 69 9.31 0.81 2.41
N THR A 70 8.50 0.23 1.50
CA THR A 70 8.77 0.30 0.05
C THR A 70 8.74 1.74 -0.43
N CYS A 71 7.69 2.48 -0.07
CA CYS A 71 7.51 3.88 -0.41
C CYS A 71 8.68 4.75 0.09
N SER A 72 9.06 4.59 1.37
CA SER A 72 10.18 5.32 1.96
C SER A 72 11.48 5.06 1.20
N ASN A 73 11.75 3.81 0.88
CA ASN A 73 13.01 3.49 0.19
C ASN A 73 13.08 4.05 -1.24
N ILE A 74 11.92 4.25 -1.88
CA ILE A 74 11.85 4.83 -3.24
C ILE A 74 11.83 6.37 -3.17
N PHE A 75 11.00 6.95 -2.31
CA PHE A 75 10.62 8.37 -2.37
C PHE A 75 11.08 9.21 -1.18
N ASP A 76 11.68 8.62 -0.13
CA ASP A 76 12.19 9.40 1.00
C ASP A 76 13.17 10.49 0.51
N ASN A 77 13.04 11.67 1.07
CA ASN A 77 13.83 12.88 0.74
C ASN A 77 13.67 13.43 -0.70
N ASN A 78 12.71 12.96 -1.48
CA ASN A 78 12.45 13.51 -2.82
C ASN A 78 11.59 14.79 -2.80
N GLY A 79 11.05 15.17 -1.65
CA GLY A 79 10.14 16.31 -1.52
C GLY A 79 8.76 16.12 -2.18
N VAL A 80 8.48 14.93 -2.72
CA VAL A 80 7.19 14.61 -3.34
C VAL A 80 6.15 14.40 -2.24
N LYS A 81 4.99 15.06 -2.37
CA LYS A 81 3.87 14.88 -1.46
C LYS A 81 3.44 13.41 -1.42
N THR A 82 3.38 12.83 -0.23
CA THR A 82 2.97 11.43 -0.02
C THR A 82 1.80 11.36 0.94
N ILE A 83 0.74 10.65 0.55
CA ILE A 83 -0.50 10.51 1.31
C ILE A 83 -0.80 9.03 1.53
N ALA A 84 -1.04 8.64 2.78
CA ALA A 84 -1.50 7.30 3.12
C ALA A 84 -3.03 7.20 3.02
N LEU A 85 -3.53 6.10 2.43
CA LEU A 85 -4.96 5.87 2.23
C LEU A 85 -5.33 4.44 2.67
N ASP A 86 -6.30 4.32 3.60
CA ASP A 86 -6.86 3.00 3.98
C ASP A 86 -7.52 2.28 2.79
N SER A 87 -7.99 3.02 1.78
CA SER A 87 -8.55 2.44 0.55
C SER A 87 -7.53 1.63 -0.28
N LEU A 88 -6.24 1.74 -0.02
CA LEU A 88 -5.16 1.02 -0.72
C LEU A 88 -4.68 -0.25 -0.01
N VAL A 89 -5.28 -0.64 1.12
CA VAL A 89 -4.93 -1.87 1.85
C VAL A 89 -5.21 -3.11 0.98
N GLU A 90 -4.47 -4.19 1.23
CA GLU A 90 -4.61 -5.45 0.49
C GLU A 90 -6.00 -6.08 0.66
N TYR A 91 -6.38 -6.90 -0.31
CA TYR A 91 -7.55 -7.76 -0.25
C TYR A 91 -7.17 -9.13 0.35
N PRO A 92 -8.02 -9.69 1.22
CA PRO A 92 -9.21 -9.08 1.81
C PRO A 92 -8.85 -8.05 2.91
N PHE A 93 -9.68 -7.01 3.03
CA PHE A 93 -9.70 -6.13 4.18
C PHE A 93 -10.62 -6.73 5.25
N GLY A 94 -10.14 -6.91 6.48
CA GLY A 94 -10.92 -7.54 7.55
C GLY A 94 -10.61 -9.03 7.73
N GLY A 95 -11.49 -9.71 8.48
CA GLY A 95 -11.39 -11.12 8.75
C GLY A 95 -10.12 -11.54 9.49
N ASN A 96 -9.61 -12.73 9.16
CA ASN A 96 -8.48 -13.34 9.85
C ASN A 96 -7.11 -12.97 9.28
N ASP A 97 -7.02 -12.31 8.13
CA ASP A 97 -5.75 -11.95 7.50
C ASP A 97 -5.10 -10.74 8.18
N ILE A 98 -4.67 -10.92 9.45
CA ILE A 98 -4.09 -9.82 10.25
C ILE A 98 -2.79 -9.28 9.68
N CYS A 99 -2.13 -9.96 8.74
CA CYS A 99 -0.98 -9.41 8.03
C CYS A 99 -1.35 -8.13 7.22
N ASN A 100 -2.63 -7.93 6.92
CA ASN A 100 -3.17 -6.73 6.27
C ASN A 100 -3.61 -5.66 7.30
N LYS A 101 -3.65 -6.00 8.59
CA LYS A 101 -4.09 -5.10 9.67
C LYS A 101 -2.96 -4.17 10.09
N ARG A 102 -2.95 -2.94 9.54
CA ARG A 102 -1.94 -1.92 9.82
C ARG A 102 -1.77 -1.59 11.31
N LYS A 103 -0.70 -0.94 11.66
CA LYS A 103 -0.46 -0.34 12.99
C LYS A 103 -1.37 0.88 13.20
N ASP A 104 -1.45 1.32 14.45
CA ASP A 104 -2.20 2.52 14.83
C ASP A 104 -1.58 3.77 14.19
N LYS A 105 -2.42 4.75 13.90
CA LYS A 105 -2.03 5.99 13.21
C LYS A 105 -0.89 6.71 13.91
N THR A 106 -0.95 6.88 15.23
CA THR A 106 0.10 7.54 16.01
C THR A 106 1.47 6.88 15.84
N MET A 107 1.51 5.53 15.79
CA MET A 107 2.75 4.80 15.53
C MET A 107 3.27 5.03 14.11
N LEU A 108 2.37 5.08 13.13
CA LEU A 108 2.74 5.32 11.73
C LEU A 108 3.28 6.73 11.53
N GLU A 109 2.63 7.74 12.11
CA GLU A 109 3.07 9.14 12.08
C GLU A 109 4.45 9.32 12.72
N SER A 110 4.72 8.63 13.83
CA SER A 110 6.02 8.66 14.49
C SER A 110 7.13 8.03 13.65
N ASN A 111 6.83 6.93 12.93
CA ASN A 111 7.82 6.22 12.12
C ASN A 111 8.05 6.82 10.73
N PHE A 112 7.03 7.51 10.18
CA PHE A 112 7.05 8.08 8.84
C PHE A 112 6.54 9.53 8.86
N PRO A 113 7.22 10.47 9.55
CA PRO A 113 6.71 11.82 9.81
C PRO A 113 6.55 12.68 8.55
N TRP A 114 7.09 12.27 7.42
CA TRP A 114 6.99 12.95 6.13
C TRP A 114 5.78 12.49 5.29
N ILE A 115 5.05 11.46 5.73
CA ILE A 115 3.84 10.97 5.07
C ILE A 115 2.60 11.63 5.73
N ASP A 116 1.68 12.07 4.89
CA ASP A 116 0.38 12.60 5.33
C ASP A 116 -0.59 11.45 5.65
N PHE A 117 -0.89 11.26 6.92
CA PHE A 117 -1.83 10.25 7.42
C PHE A 117 -3.24 10.83 7.73
N SER A 118 -3.56 12.06 7.29
CA SER A 118 -4.86 12.69 7.58
C SER A 118 -6.05 11.94 6.98
N HIS A 119 -5.81 11.07 6.00
CA HIS A 119 -6.84 10.30 5.28
C HIS A 119 -7.02 8.86 5.80
N ILE A 120 -6.39 8.49 6.90
CA ILE A 120 -6.64 7.20 7.55
C ILE A 120 -7.36 7.40 8.89
N ASN A 121 -8.10 6.39 9.32
CA ASN A 121 -8.82 6.44 10.59
C ASN A 121 -7.87 6.43 11.80
N GLU A 122 -8.25 7.09 12.91
CA GLU A 122 -7.45 7.08 14.15
C GLU A 122 -7.31 5.67 14.71
N VAL A 123 -8.42 4.96 14.81
CA VAL A 123 -8.49 3.59 15.30
C VAL A 123 -8.65 2.66 14.11
N THR A 124 -7.94 1.54 14.13
CA THR A 124 -8.11 0.49 13.13
C THR A 124 -9.36 -0.31 13.48
N ASP A 125 -10.48 0.11 12.95
CA ASP A 125 -11.73 -0.64 13.00
C ASP A 125 -11.63 -1.78 11.99
N TRP A 126 -11.03 -2.91 12.45
CA TRP A 126 -10.79 -4.07 11.60
C TRP A 126 -12.05 -4.92 11.54
N PRO A 127 -12.71 -5.04 10.38
CA PRO A 127 -13.91 -5.84 10.25
C PRO A 127 -13.68 -7.31 10.66
N GLU A 128 -14.64 -7.90 11.35
CA GLU A 128 -14.57 -9.32 11.75
C GLU A 128 -14.68 -10.28 10.56
N LYS A 129 -15.34 -9.83 9.50
CA LYS A 129 -15.56 -10.64 8.28
C LYS A 129 -14.58 -10.22 7.19
N ASP A 130 -14.21 -11.20 6.38
CA ASP A 130 -13.45 -10.93 5.16
C ASP A 130 -14.25 -10.04 4.21
N GLU A 131 -13.54 -9.11 3.56
CA GLU A 131 -14.06 -8.27 2.49
C GLU A 131 -14.55 -9.15 1.31
N THR A 132 -15.72 -8.84 0.77
CA THR A 132 -16.19 -9.45 -0.48
C THR A 132 -15.57 -8.75 -1.71
N ILE A 133 -15.70 -9.37 -2.88
CA ILE A 133 -15.27 -8.73 -4.15
C ILE A 133 -16.06 -7.44 -4.40
N GLU A 134 -17.35 -7.43 -4.10
CA GLU A 134 -18.19 -6.24 -4.24
C GLU A 134 -17.75 -5.10 -3.32
N ASP A 135 -17.28 -5.41 -2.10
CA ASP A 135 -16.77 -4.41 -1.17
C ASP A 135 -15.41 -3.88 -1.62
N LEU A 136 -14.54 -4.74 -2.15
CA LEU A 136 -13.30 -4.33 -2.79
C LEU A 136 -13.56 -3.40 -3.99
N GLU A 137 -14.55 -3.71 -4.84
CA GLU A 137 -14.91 -2.84 -5.97
C GLU A 137 -15.40 -1.47 -5.51
N LYS A 138 -16.24 -1.40 -4.46
CA LYS A 138 -16.65 -0.13 -3.83
C LYS A 138 -15.45 0.67 -3.33
N ARG A 139 -14.49 -0.01 -2.68
CA ARG A 139 -13.25 0.61 -2.16
C ARG A 139 -12.37 1.14 -3.29
N ILE A 140 -12.26 0.40 -4.39
CA ILE A 140 -11.56 0.83 -5.60
C ILE A 140 -12.27 2.03 -6.25
N ASP A 141 -13.59 2.05 -6.31
CA ASP A 141 -14.35 3.17 -6.87
C ASP A 141 -14.22 4.43 -6.00
N ALA A 142 -14.21 4.30 -4.68
CA ALA A 142 -13.91 5.41 -3.76
C ALA A 142 -12.50 5.96 -4.01
N PHE A 143 -11.51 5.10 -4.23
CA PHE A 143 -10.16 5.51 -4.60
C PHE A 143 -10.12 6.25 -5.95
N LYS A 144 -10.83 5.77 -6.98
CA LYS A 144 -10.94 6.44 -8.27
C LYS A 144 -11.61 7.82 -8.14
N GLN A 145 -12.63 7.93 -7.29
CA GLN A 145 -13.26 9.23 -6.98
C GLN A 145 -12.24 10.18 -6.32
N PHE A 146 -11.47 9.71 -5.33
CA PHE A 146 -10.40 10.51 -4.74
C PHE A 146 -9.40 10.99 -5.81
N LEU A 147 -8.96 10.10 -6.71
CA LEU A 147 -8.08 10.46 -7.83
C LEU A 147 -8.69 11.54 -8.72
N SER A 148 -10.01 11.52 -8.96
CA SER A 148 -10.67 12.48 -9.84
C SER A 148 -10.61 13.93 -9.31
N THR A 149 -10.50 14.10 -7.99
CA THR A 149 -10.38 15.41 -7.34
C THR A 149 -8.95 15.96 -7.38
N ARG A 150 -7.95 15.15 -7.73
CA ARG A 150 -6.54 15.56 -7.73
C ARG A 150 -6.19 16.31 -9.01
N ARG A 151 -5.25 17.26 -8.89
CA ARG A 151 -4.74 18.04 -10.03
C ARG A 151 -3.50 17.41 -10.66
N GLU A 152 -2.80 16.60 -9.88
CA GLU A 152 -1.57 15.92 -10.26
C GLU A 152 -1.83 14.94 -11.41
N LYS A 153 -0.92 14.87 -12.37
CA LYS A 153 -1.02 14.04 -13.58
C LYS A 153 -0.22 12.75 -13.49
N HIS A 154 0.93 12.80 -12.84
CA HIS A 154 1.82 11.65 -12.65
C HIS A 154 1.79 11.21 -11.20
N ILE A 155 1.08 10.11 -10.91
CA ILE A 155 0.80 9.66 -9.55
C ILE A 155 1.34 8.25 -9.36
N ALA A 156 2.24 8.07 -8.39
CA ALA A 156 2.66 6.75 -7.96
C ALA A 156 1.66 6.18 -6.93
N VAL A 157 1.32 4.89 -7.06
CA VAL A 157 0.43 4.17 -6.16
C VAL A 157 1.18 2.96 -5.61
N VAL A 158 1.56 3.00 -4.34
CA VAL A 158 2.26 1.90 -3.67
C VAL A 158 1.25 1.07 -2.88
N SER A 159 0.98 -0.15 -3.35
CA SER A 159 -0.06 -1.01 -2.80
C SER A 159 0.32 -2.50 -2.91
N HIS A 160 -0.64 -3.37 -3.12
CA HIS A 160 -0.53 -4.82 -2.99
C HIS A 160 -0.98 -5.53 -4.27
N SER A 161 -0.66 -6.83 -4.39
CA SER A 161 -0.89 -7.58 -5.62
C SER A 161 -2.36 -7.77 -5.95
N SER A 162 -3.19 -8.19 -4.99
CA SER A 162 -4.61 -8.47 -5.25
C SER A 162 -5.37 -7.16 -5.50
N TYR A 163 -5.13 -6.13 -4.67
CA TYR A 163 -5.73 -4.81 -4.89
C TYR A 163 -5.41 -4.22 -6.27
N ILE A 164 -4.12 -4.19 -6.64
CA ILE A 164 -3.69 -3.66 -7.95
C ILE A 164 -4.25 -4.53 -9.09
N GLY A 165 -4.23 -5.86 -8.93
CA GLY A 165 -4.77 -6.80 -9.91
C GLY A 165 -6.25 -6.55 -10.19
N GLN A 166 -7.07 -6.39 -9.15
CA GLN A 166 -8.49 -6.08 -9.31
C GLN A 166 -8.71 -4.69 -9.90
N MET A 167 -7.98 -3.69 -9.42
CA MET A 167 -8.12 -2.32 -9.90
C MET A 167 -7.85 -2.17 -11.40
N ILE A 168 -6.86 -2.90 -11.93
CA ILE A 168 -6.42 -2.77 -13.34
C ILE A 168 -7.09 -3.82 -14.23
N TYR A 169 -7.18 -5.07 -13.78
CA TYR A 169 -7.50 -6.21 -14.64
C TYR A 169 -8.80 -6.93 -14.27
N LYS A 170 -9.42 -6.60 -13.13
CA LYS A 170 -10.55 -7.36 -12.55
C LYS A 170 -10.24 -8.87 -12.47
N LYS A 171 -9.10 -9.22 -11.83
CA LYS A 171 -8.51 -10.57 -11.83
C LYS A 171 -8.61 -11.31 -10.49
N ILE A 172 -9.60 -11.03 -9.67
CA ILE A 172 -9.87 -11.83 -8.47
C ILE A 172 -11.18 -12.57 -8.64
#